data_1c6cceab60c1bd14ee784e3088c544a9
#
_entry.id   1c6cceab60c1bd14ee784e3088c544a9
#
_cell.length_a   1.000
_cell.length_b   1.000
_cell.length_c   1.000
_cell.angle_alpha   90.00
_cell.angle_beta   90.00
_cell.angle_gamma   90.00
#
_symmetry.space_group_name_H-M   'P 1'
#
loop_
_entity.id
_entity.type
_entity.pdbx_description
1 polymer ?
#
loop_
_entity_poly.entity_id
_entity_poly.type
_entity_poly.pdbx_seq_one_letter_code
_entity_poly.pdbx_strand_id
1 'polypeptide(L)'
;MNQSITFQISNTFKLLYIIAIFMVIDGHIGNFDYLSINGFFRYQNYHIALFMFTSGYFLNLNRSYKEFFYRKISHLIIPLYVWNIIYGIVCYILNNYFDFRIGEEISFYNIFYAPLVDGHQFIFNMASWFLVPLFFVQAVCFVCLKLRSNNPKDDYRKRVIVLFIISLLLSCLTLPLANQNLGNESVLLLIFRCIYFLPVFAFGFMFRHLLEKIDNKINSILYFMIISCLLYFLYLAFPDYNHTPSWLNDIRVYPLVIYLICFLSILFWLRIAKIFSPIMYKSKILQYLSDNTFSLMMHHFVGFMIVKSLLSNYNGFDWYRYKTEIWYYFFPYSEKYFALIYIVITIVISLFIGFTYEKLYSNIKYMLTKIFYQKR
;
A
#
# COMPACT_ATOMS: atom_id res chain seq x y z
N MET A 1 -10.62 24.94 12.98
CA MET A 1 -11.31 23.83 12.27
C MET A 1 -12.16 23.10 13.31
N ASN A 2 -13.49 23.00 13.14
CA ASN A 2 -14.37 22.38 14.14
C ASN A 2 -13.97 20.92 14.40
N GLN A 3 -13.99 20.48 15.66
CA GLN A 3 -13.62 19.11 16.07
C GLN A 3 -14.41 18.04 15.30
N SER A 4 -15.69 18.30 14.98
CA SER A 4 -16.54 17.40 14.18
C SER A 4 -16.03 17.17 12.75
N ILE A 5 -15.53 18.24 12.10
CA ILE A 5 -14.99 18.15 10.72
C ILE A 5 -13.69 17.36 10.70
N THR A 6 -12.80 17.58 11.67
CA THR A 6 -11.53 16.85 11.79
C THR A 6 -11.78 15.36 12.03
N PHE A 7 -12.78 15.04 12.86
CA PHE A 7 -13.18 13.68 13.16
C PHE A 7 -13.79 12.96 11.93
N GLN A 8 -14.64 13.63 11.16
CA GLN A 8 -15.22 13.07 9.94
C GLN A 8 -14.15 12.79 8.88
N ILE A 9 -13.20 13.72 8.69
CA ILE A 9 -12.06 13.53 7.77
C ILE A 9 -11.25 12.31 8.20
N SER A 10 -10.93 12.16 9.48
CA SER A 10 -10.20 11.00 9.99
C SER A 10 -10.91 9.69 9.65
N ASN A 11 -12.22 9.60 9.87
CA ASN A 11 -13.01 8.39 9.59
C ASN A 11 -13.10 8.06 8.10
N THR A 12 -13.20 9.07 7.25
CA THR A 12 -13.16 8.89 5.79
C THR A 12 -11.87 8.20 5.36
N PHE A 13 -10.74 8.68 5.81
CA PHE A 13 -9.45 8.11 5.43
C PHE A 13 -9.17 6.76 6.11
N LYS A 14 -9.66 6.55 7.31
CA LYS A 14 -9.65 5.22 7.96
C LYS A 14 -10.40 4.19 7.11
N LEU A 15 -11.57 4.54 6.61
CA LEU A 15 -12.33 3.66 5.73
C LEU A 15 -11.63 3.46 4.38
N LEU A 16 -11.01 4.51 3.82
CA LEU A 16 -10.25 4.40 2.59
C LEU A 16 -9.04 3.46 2.74
N TYR A 17 -8.36 3.47 3.89
CA TYR A 17 -7.30 2.51 4.21
C TYR A 17 -7.80 1.08 4.28
N ILE A 18 -8.98 0.85 4.89
CA ILE A 18 -9.59 -0.49 4.91
C ILE A 18 -9.89 -0.96 3.50
N ILE A 19 -10.51 -0.12 2.67
CA ILE A 19 -10.82 -0.45 1.28
C ILE A 19 -9.52 -0.82 0.53
N ALA A 20 -8.48 0.00 0.67
CA ALA A 20 -7.21 -0.22 0.00
C ALA A 20 -6.52 -1.52 0.45
N ILE A 21 -6.51 -1.84 1.76
CA ILE A 21 -5.89 -3.08 2.24
C ILE A 21 -6.68 -4.33 1.86
N PHE A 22 -8.00 -4.25 1.81
CA PHE A 22 -8.83 -5.34 1.28
C PHE A 22 -8.54 -5.60 -0.20
N MET A 23 -8.35 -4.55 -1.01
CA MET A 23 -7.93 -4.67 -2.40
C MET A 23 -6.54 -5.33 -2.52
N VAL A 24 -5.60 -5.02 -1.61
CA VAL A 24 -4.28 -5.68 -1.58
C VAL A 24 -4.44 -7.17 -1.32
N ILE A 25 -5.21 -7.56 -0.32
CA ILE A 25 -5.40 -8.97 0.06
C ILE A 25 -6.15 -9.72 -1.05
N ASP A 26 -7.26 -9.17 -1.55
CA ASP A 26 -8.07 -9.76 -2.62
C ASP A 26 -7.26 -9.89 -3.93
N GLY A 27 -6.44 -8.89 -4.26
CA GLY A 27 -5.59 -8.90 -5.46
C GLY A 27 -4.55 -10.02 -5.48
N HIS A 28 -4.14 -10.53 -4.33
CA HIS A 28 -3.21 -11.66 -4.22
C HIS A 28 -3.91 -13.02 -4.18
N ILE A 29 -5.23 -13.07 -4.05
CA ILE A 29 -5.99 -14.35 -4.08
C ILE A 29 -6.26 -14.80 -5.51
N GLY A 30 -6.01 -13.97 -6.51
CA GLY A 30 -6.28 -14.24 -7.92
C GLY A 30 -7.77 -14.18 -8.27
N ASN A 31 -8.12 -13.91 -9.46
CA ASN A 31 -9.41 -13.98 -10.19
C ASN A 31 -10.75 -13.62 -9.50
N PHE A 32 -10.78 -13.25 -8.24
CA PHE A 32 -12.02 -12.97 -7.51
C PHE A 32 -12.23 -11.48 -7.29
N ASP A 33 -12.17 -10.68 -8.27
CA ASP A 33 -12.36 -9.21 -8.28
C ASP A 33 -13.60 -8.72 -7.48
N TYR A 34 -13.72 -9.11 -6.19
CA TYR A 34 -14.84 -8.74 -5.35
C TYR A 34 -15.02 -7.23 -5.19
N LEU A 35 -13.91 -6.50 -5.22
CA LEU A 35 -13.89 -5.05 -5.03
C LEU A 35 -13.77 -4.25 -6.34
N SER A 36 -13.89 -4.88 -7.50
CA SER A 36 -13.95 -4.19 -8.79
C SER A 36 -15.30 -3.49 -9.00
N ILE A 37 -15.73 -2.70 -8.01
CA ILE A 37 -17.03 -2.03 -8.05
C ILE A 37 -17.10 -0.97 -9.16
N ASN A 38 -15.98 -0.34 -9.52
CA ASN A 38 -16.00 0.57 -10.67
C ASN A 38 -16.13 -0.17 -12.00
N GLY A 39 -15.99 -1.51 -12.00
CA GLY A 39 -16.32 -2.42 -13.10
C GLY A 39 -15.47 -2.29 -14.35
N PHE A 40 -14.82 -1.15 -14.56
CA PHE A 40 -14.10 -0.82 -15.77
C PHE A 40 -12.62 -1.17 -15.70
N PHE A 41 -12.00 -0.97 -14.55
CA PHE A 41 -10.57 -1.20 -14.38
C PHE A 41 -10.29 -2.03 -13.14
N ARG A 42 -9.34 -2.96 -13.25
CA ARG A 42 -8.90 -3.78 -12.13
C ARG A 42 -8.25 -2.90 -11.06
N TYR A 43 -8.64 -3.10 -9.80
CA TYR A 43 -8.09 -2.33 -8.67
C TYR A 43 -6.60 -2.58 -8.45
N GLN A 44 -6.02 -3.67 -8.96
CA GLN A 44 -4.58 -3.93 -8.94
C GLN A 44 -3.77 -2.78 -9.56
N ASN A 45 -4.37 -2.05 -10.47
CA ASN A 45 -3.72 -0.93 -11.15
C ASN A 45 -3.65 0.35 -10.30
N TYR A 46 -4.46 0.49 -9.23
CA TYR A 46 -4.53 1.72 -8.44
C TYR A 46 -4.63 1.54 -6.92
N HIS A 47 -4.76 0.32 -6.38
CA HIS A 47 -4.95 0.13 -4.92
C HIS A 47 -3.79 0.68 -4.08
N ILE A 48 -2.55 0.50 -4.54
CA ILE A 48 -1.37 1.08 -3.86
C ILE A 48 -1.38 2.61 -3.93
N ALA A 49 -1.90 3.17 -5.01
CA ALA A 49 -2.02 4.62 -5.16
C ALA A 49 -2.95 5.26 -4.10
N LEU A 50 -3.93 4.53 -3.57
CA LEU A 50 -4.77 5.00 -2.46
C LEU A 50 -3.94 5.30 -1.20
N PHE A 51 -2.93 4.47 -0.89
CA PHE A 51 -2.02 4.72 0.24
C PHE A 51 -1.09 5.90 -0.03
N MET A 52 -0.59 6.03 -1.26
CA MET A 52 0.25 7.16 -1.65
C MET A 52 -0.52 8.48 -1.60
N PHE A 53 -1.73 8.53 -2.15
CA PHE A 53 -2.63 9.69 -2.10
C PHE A 53 -2.91 10.10 -0.65
N THR A 54 -3.29 9.14 0.21
CA THR A 54 -3.60 9.41 1.61
C THR A 54 -2.37 9.92 2.36
N SER A 55 -1.19 9.36 2.07
CA SER A 55 0.06 9.83 2.66
C SER A 55 0.40 11.26 2.24
N GLY A 56 0.12 11.63 1.00
CA GLY A 56 0.23 12.99 0.49
C GLY A 56 -0.76 13.94 1.17
N TYR A 57 -2.02 13.52 1.30
CA TYR A 57 -3.06 14.30 1.97
C TYR A 57 -2.68 14.66 3.42
N PHE A 58 -2.09 13.72 4.17
CA PHE A 58 -1.68 13.93 5.56
C PHE A 58 -0.25 14.47 5.75
N LEU A 59 0.44 14.87 4.68
CA LEU A 59 1.76 15.48 4.81
C LEU A 59 1.72 16.74 5.66
N ASN A 60 2.48 16.75 6.75
CA ASN A 60 2.54 17.87 7.68
C ASN A 60 3.90 18.58 7.59
N LEU A 61 3.91 19.76 6.97
CA LEU A 61 5.11 20.58 6.78
C LEU A 61 5.56 21.33 8.03
N ASN A 62 4.74 21.39 9.10
CA ASN A 62 5.10 22.06 10.35
C ASN A 62 6.13 21.29 11.17
N ARG A 63 6.34 19.99 10.88
CA ARG A 63 7.35 19.19 11.56
C ARG A 63 8.76 19.67 11.22
N SER A 64 9.67 19.54 12.18
CA SER A 64 11.10 19.70 11.90
C SER A 64 11.61 18.57 11.01
N TYR A 65 12.74 18.77 10.31
CA TYR A 65 13.39 17.72 9.52
C TYR A 65 13.71 16.49 10.39
N LYS A 66 14.32 16.72 11.56
CA LYS A 66 14.66 15.66 12.52
C LYS A 66 13.43 14.83 12.92
N GLU A 67 12.34 15.50 13.29
CA GLU A 67 11.09 14.82 13.69
C GLU A 67 10.48 14.05 12.53
N PHE A 68 10.47 14.62 11.33
CA PHE A 68 9.92 13.96 10.13
C PHE A 68 10.69 12.68 9.82
N PHE A 69 12.02 12.75 9.65
CA PHE A 69 12.84 11.58 9.30
C PHE A 69 12.84 10.53 10.41
N TYR A 70 12.95 10.94 11.67
CA TYR A 70 12.87 10.00 12.80
C TYR A 70 11.57 9.19 12.76
N ARG A 71 10.42 9.86 12.59
CA ARG A 71 9.12 9.17 12.50
C ARG A 71 9.03 8.25 11.29
N LYS A 72 9.52 8.68 10.13
CA LYS A 72 9.43 7.85 8.92
C LYS A 72 10.34 6.64 8.98
N ILE A 73 11.54 6.79 9.48
CA ILE A 73 12.47 5.68 9.69
C ILE A 73 11.87 4.71 10.73
N SER A 74 11.40 5.20 11.88
CA SER A 74 10.90 4.35 12.96
C SER A 74 9.60 3.60 12.61
N HIS A 75 8.74 4.16 11.73
CA HIS A 75 7.44 3.54 11.40
C HIS A 75 7.39 2.83 10.04
N LEU A 76 8.36 3.04 9.15
CA LEU A 76 8.41 2.39 7.85
C LEU A 76 9.65 1.51 7.70
N ILE A 77 10.84 2.08 7.92
CA ILE A 77 12.10 1.41 7.59
C ILE A 77 12.49 0.38 8.65
N ILE A 78 12.44 0.75 9.94
CA ILE A 78 12.77 -0.20 11.02
C ILE A 78 11.82 -1.41 10.99
N PRO A 79 10.48 -1.26 10.94
CA PRO A 79 9.60 -2.42 10.86
C PRO A 79 9.81 -3.26 9.59
N LEU A 80 10.11 -2.63 8.45
CA LEU A 80 10.48 -3.35 7.23
C LEU A 80 11.65 -4.31 7.48
N TYR A 81 12.76 -3.83 8.02
CA TYR A 81 13.93 -4.67 8.26
C TYR A 81 13.71 -5.72 9.35
N VAL A 82 13.00 -5.37 10.43
CA VAL A 82 12.65 -6.34 11.48
C VAL A 82 11.90 -7.52 10.90
N TRP A 83 10.86 -7.25 10.10
CA TRP A 83 10.07 -8.32 9.48
C TRP A 83 10.82 -9.04 8.36
N ASN A 84 11.70 -8.34 7.64
CA ASN A 84 12.55 -8.98 6.64
C ASN A 84 13.48 -10.02 7.28
N ILE A 85 14.08 -9.70 8.43
CA ILE A 85 14.92 -10.64 9.19
C ILE A 85 14.07 -11.81 9.71
N ILE A 86 12.92 -11.53 10.32
CA ILE A 86 12.05 -12.58 10.88
C ILE A 86 11.62 -13.54 9.78
N TYR A 87 11.15 -13.03 8.64
CA TYR A 87 10.70 -13.88 7.54
C TYR A 87 11.84 -14.57 6.79
N GLY A 88 13.02 -13.96 6.75
CA GLY A 88 14.22 -14.65 6.29
C GLY A 88 14.53 -15.87 7.15
N ILE A 89 14.48 -15.73 8.47
CA ILE A 89 14.69 -16.86 9.41
C ILE A 89 13.58 -17.92 9.22
N VAL A 90 12.32 -17.51 9.06
CA VAL A 90 11.21 -18.46 8.83
C VAL A 90 11.41 -19.23 7.53
N CYS A 91 11.76 -18.56 6.43
CA CYS A 91 12.06 -19.22 5.15
C CYS A 91 13.25 -20.19 5.30
N TYR A 92 14.31 -19.77 5.99
CA TYR A 92 15.47 -20.63 6.24
C TYR A 92 15.08 -21.90 7.00
N ILE A 93 14.28 -21.79 8.06
CA ILE A 93 13.83 -22.95 8.84
C ILE A 93 12.95 -23.86 7.97
N LEU A 94 12.00 -23.32 7.23
CA LEU A 94 11.13 -24.10 6.36
C LEU A 94 11.90 -24.82 5.25
N ASN A 95 12.86 -24.15 4.63
CA ASN A 95 13.64 -24.73 3.54
C ASN A 95 14.61 -25.83 4.03
N ASN A 96 15.28 -25.65 5.18
CA ASN A 96 16.32 -26.58 5.65
C ASN A 96 15.79 -27.74 6.50
N TYR A 97 14.65 -27.60 7.16
CA TYR A 97 14.14 -28.62 8.09
C TYR A 97 12.80 -29.23 7.66
N PHE A 98 12.08 -28.63 6.71
CA PHE A 98 10.76 -29.10 6.29
C PHE A 98 10.63 -29.32 4.78
N ASP A 99 11.76 -29.29 4.05
CA ASP A 99 11.83 -29.51 2.58
C ASP A 99 11.01 -28.51 1.77
N PHE A 100 10.83 -27.29 2.25
CA PHE A 100 10.26 -26.22 1.47
C PHE A 100 11.31 -25.64 0.52
N ARG A 101 10.85 -25.04 -0.59
CA ARG A 101 11.69 -24.29 -1.55
C ARG A 101 11.03 -22.92 -1.80
N ILE A 102 10.99 -22.09 -0.75
CA ILE A 102 10.32 -20.80 -0.76
C ILE A 102 11.27 -19.70 -0.27
N GLY A 103 11.25 -18.57 -0.99
CA GLY A 103 12.11 -17.43 -0.66
C GLY A 103 13.59 -17.67 -0.96
N GLU A 104 14.33 -16.60 -0.94
CA GLU A 104 15.77 -16.60 -1.17
C GLU A 104 16.54 -17.06 0.08
N GLU A 105 17.81 -17.43 -0.11
CA GLU A 105 18.70 -17.75 1.01
C GLU A 105 19.01 -16.52 1.86
N ILE A 106 19.28 -16.74 3.16
CA ILE A 106 19.75 -15.69 4.05
C ILE A 106 21.14 -15.25 3.62
N SER A 107 21.26 -14.02 3.19
CA SER A 107 22.52 -13.36 2.85
C SER A 107 22.51 -11.91 3.29
N PHE A 108 23.66 -11.28 3.37
CA PHE A 108 23.74 -9.85 3.63
C PHE A 108 22.96 -9.04 2.57
N TYR A 109 23.02 -9.48 1.32
CA TYR A 109 22.28 -8.88 0.21
C TYR A 109 20.77 -8.97 0.44
N ASN A 110 20.23 -10.18 0.69
CA ASN A 110 18.79 -10.40 0.85
C ASN A 110 18.21 -9.79 2.13
N ILE A 111 19.03 -9.62 3.17
CA ILE A 111 18.58 -8.98 4.41
C ILE A 111 18.59 -7.45 4.30
N PHE A 112 19.66 -6.86 3.73
CA PHE A 112 19.87 -5.41 3.84
C PHE A 112 19.69 -4.66 2.53
N TYR A 113 20.05 -5.23 1.38
CA TYR A 113 20.04 -4.54 0.10
C TYR A 113 18.78 -4.83 -0.73
N ALA A 114 18.40 -6.08 -0.87
CA ALA A 114 17.21 -6.47 -1.66
C ALA A 114 15.92 -5.77 -1.23
N PRO A 115 15.63 -5.51 0.07
CA PRO A 115 14.46 -4.73 0.47
C PRO A 115 14.42 -3.32 -0.10
N LEU A 116 15.58 -2.72 -0.40
CA LEU A 116 15.66 -1.37 -0.95
C LEU A 116 15.38 -1.34 -2.45
N VAL A 117 15.74 -2.38 -3.18
CA VAL A 117 15.69 -2.37 -4.65
C VAL A 117 14.53 -3.19 -5.20
N ASP A 118 14.37 -4.41 -4.80
CA ASP A 118 13.33 -5.33 -5.28
C ASP A 118 12.19 -5.49 -4.26
N GLY A 119 12.50 -5.89 -3.02
CA GLY A 119 11.54 -6.09 -1.94
C GLY A 119 10.76 -7.40 -2.01
N HIS A 120 11.16 -8.37 -2.85
CA HIS A 120 10.45 -9.64 -3.04
C HIS A 120 11.26 -10.88 -2.62
N GLN A 121 12.43 -10.70 -1.98
CA GLN A 121 13.38 -11.75 -1.62
C GLN A 121 12.81 -12.83 -0.68
N PHE A 122 11.89 -12.47 0.20
CA PHE A 122 11.20 -13.43 1.05
C PHE A 122 9.70 -13.37 0.80
N ILE A 123 9.10 -14.52 0.51
CA ILE A 123 7.69 -14.62 0.11
C ILE A 123 6.75 -13.96 1.11
N PHE A 124 6.98 -14.14 2.41
CA PHE A 124 6.09 -13.63 3.45
C PHE A 124 6.16 -12.12 3.61
N ASN A 125 7.17 -11.48 3.04
CA ASN A 125 7.39 -10.04 3.08
C ASN A 125 7.19 -9.36 1.72
N MET A 126 6.68 -10.07 0.75
CA MET A 126 6.58 -9.60 -0.64
C MET A 126 5.81 -8.28 -0.78
N ALA A 127 4.75 -8.07 0.00
CA ALA A 127 3.98 -6.82 -0.07
C ALA A 127 4.71 -5.59 0.50
N SER A 128 5.85 -5.77 1.15
CA SER A 128 6.60 -4.66 1.77
C SER A 128 7.37 -3.79 0.78
N TRP A 129 7.53 -4.23 -0.47
CA TRP A 129 8.28 -3.52 -1.51
C TRP A 129 7.88 -2.03 -1.62
N PHE A 130 6.62 -1.70 -1.36
CA PHE A 130 6.12 -0.35 -1.55
C PHE A 130 6.50 0.61 -0.41
N LEU A 131 6.94 0.13 0.76
CA LEU A 131 7.32 0.96 1.91
C LEU A 131 8.54 1.85 1.60
N VAL A 132 9.48 1.33 0.82
CA VAL A 132 10.69 2.05 0.43
C VAL A 132 10.36 3.20 -0.55
N PRO A 133 9.67 2.98 -1.67
CA PRO A 133 9.16 4.08 -2.50
C PRO A 133 8.32 5.08 -1.71
N LEU A 134 7.45 4.61 -0.81
CA LEU A 134 6.65 5.49 0.04
C LEU A 134 7.52 6.41 0.91
N PHE A 135 8.58 5.87 1.53
CA PHE A 135 9.52 6.66 2.32
C PHE A 135 10.21 7.73 1.48
N PHE A 136 10.78 7.35 0.32
CA PHE A 136 11.50 8.29 -0.53
C PHE A 136 10.60 9.36 -1.14
N VAL A 137 9.42 9.00 -1.62
CA VAL A 137 8.43 9.96 -2.16
C VAL A 137 8.02 10.97 -1.08
N GLN A 138 7.74 10.50 0.14
CA GLN A 138 7.42 11.39 1.27
C GLN A 138 8.59 12.32 1.61
N ALA A 139 9.82 11.80 1.63
CA ALA A 139 11.03 12.56 1.92
C ALA A 139 11.27 13.66 0.87
N VAL A 140 11.22 13.30 -0.40
CA VAL A 140 11.39 14.24 -1.52
C VAL A 140 10.33 15.35 -1.46
N CYS A 141 9.05 14.98 -1.36
CA CYS A 141 7.96 15.96 -1.31
C CYS A 141 8.07 16.87 -0.07
N PHE A 142 8.40 16.30 1.11
CA PHE A 142 8.58 17.08 2.32
C PHE A 142 9.71 18.10 2.18
N VAL A 143 10.87 17.66 1.67
CA VAL A 143 12.04 18.55 1.45
C VAL A 143 11.71 19.63 0.44
N CYS A 144 11.21 19.27 -0.74
CA CYS A 144 10.91 20.22 -1.82
C CYS A 144 9.87 21.28 -1.39
N LEU A 145 8.84 20.87 -0.66
CA LEU A 145 7.80 21.79 -0.21
C LEU A 145 8.25 22.65 0.98
N LYS A 146 9.17 22.14 1.81
CA LYS A 146 9.65 22.85 2.99
C LYS A 146 10.81 23.80 2.73
N LEU A 147 11.74 23.48 1.83
CA LEU A 147 12.92 24.33 1.52
C LEU A 147 12.59 25.78 1.16
N ARG A 148 11.42 26.03 0.59
CA ARG A 148 10.94 27.37 0.21
C ARG A 148 9.94 27.99 1.20
N SER A 149 9.74 27.36 2.39
CA SER A 149 8.69 27.72 3.35
C SER A 149 9.11 28.80 4.36
N ASN A 150 10.27 29.42 4.23
CA ASN A 150 10.75 30.39 5.22
C ASN A 150 9.98 31.71 5.22
N ASN A 151 9.05 31.91 4.31
CA ASN A 151 8.19 33.07 4.28
C ASN A 151 6.73 32.66 4.62
N PRO A 152 6.15 33.14 5.76
CA PRO A 152 4.78 32.82 6.16
C PRO A 152 3.70 33.30 5.17
N LYS A 153 4.05 34.21 4.27
CA LYS A 153 3.18 34.71 3.18
C LYS A 153 3.27 33.89 1.89
N ASP A 154 4.11 32.87 1.86
CA ASP A 154 4.36 32.09 0.66
C ASP A 154 3.17 31.19 0.33
N ASP A 155 2.61 31.38 -0.85
CA ASP A 155 1.43 30.64 -1.30
C ASP A 155 1.77 29.20 -1.63
N TYR A 156 1.50 28.28 -0.70
CA TYR A 156 1.62 26.83 -0.94
C TYR A 156 0.95 26.36 -2.22
N ARG A 157 -0.08 27.05 -2.66
CA ARG A 157 -0.89 26.65 -3.82
C ARG A 157 -0.06 26.55 -5.08
N LYS A 158 0.73 27.58 -5.38
CA LYS A 158 1.60 27.58 -6.57
C LYS A 158 2.62 26.46 -6.53
N ARG A 159 3.26 26.25 -5.36
CA ARG A 159 4.30 25.22 -5.20
C ARG A 159 3.74 23.82 -5.37
N VAL A 160 2.55 23.58 -4.84
CA VAL A 160 1.88 22.27 -4.96
C VAL A 160 1.52 21.98 -6.40
N ILE A 161 0.97 22.96 -7.13
CA ILE A 161 0.64 22.81 -8.54
C ILE A 161 1.91 22.55 -9.36
N VAL A 162 2.96 23.31 -9.12
CA VAL A 162 4.26 23.14 -9.82
C VAL A 162 4.83 21.75 -9.52
N LEU A 163 4.85 21.31 -8.25
CA LEU A 163 5.31 19.98 -7.88
C LEU A 163 4.50 18.89 -8.60
N PHE A 164 3.17 19.01 -8.60
CA PHE A 164 2.29 18.06 -9.28
C PHE A 164 2.56 17.99 -10.78
N ILE A 165 2.65 19.15 -11.45
CA ILE A 165 2.91 19.20 -12.90
C ILE A 165 4.28 18.61 -13.23
N ILE A 166 5.34 19.04 -12.53
CA ILE A 166 6.70 18.54 -12.76
C ILE A 166 6.77 17.04 -12.53
N SER A 167 6.18 16.55 -11.44
CA SER A 167 6.17 15.12 -11.12
C SER A 167 5.41 14.30 -12.18
N LEU A 168 4.28 14.83 -12.68
CA LEU A 168 3.50 14.18 -13.73
C LEU A 168 4.27 14.12 -15.05
N LEU A 169 4.88 15.24 -15.46
CA LEU A 169 5.69 15.30 -16.68
C LEU A 169 6.89 14.34 -16.59
N LEU A 170 7.62 14.38 -15.48
CA LEU A 170 8.76 13.48 -15.24
C LEU A 170 8.34 12.03 -15.33
N SER A 171 7.21 11.69 -14.73
CA SER A 171 6.70 10.31 -14.76
C SER A 171 6.24 9.89 -16.15
N CYS A 172 5.57 10.79 -16.90
CA CYS A 172 5.18 10.51 -18.29
C CYS A 172 6.38 10.27 -19.21
N LEU A 173 7.51 10.91 -18.94
CA LEU A 173 8.74 10.71 -19.70
C LEU A 173 9.49 9.42 -19.30
N THR A 174 9.41 9.01 -18.05
CA THR A 174 10.21 7.88 -17.52
C THR A 174 9.50 6.54 -17.59
N LEU A 175 8.17 6.49 -17.52
CA LEU A 175 7.42 5.22 -17.57
C LEU A 175 7.66 4.40 -18.85
N PRO A 176 7.75 4.98 -20.06
CA PRO A 176 8.09 4.20 -21.24
C PRO A 176 9.48 3.55 -21.16
N LEU A 177 10.44 4.20 -20.45
CA LEU A 177 11.78 3.65 -20.23
C LEU A 177 11.74 2.49 -19.23
N ALA A 178 10.93 2.60 -18.18
CA ALA A 178 10.76 1.53 -17.20
C ALA A 178 10.18 0.25 -17.83
N ASN A 179 9.31 0.40 -18.83
CA ASN A 179 8.69 -0.73 -19.51
C ASN A 179 9.67 -1.54 -20.42
N GLN A 180 10.87 -1.01 -20.68
CA GLN A 180 11.87 -1.62 -21.55
C GLN A 180 12.81 -2.59 -20.82
N ASN A 181 12.30 -3.48 -19.94
CA ASN A 181 13.07 -4.55 -19.28
C ASN A 181 14.31 -4.08 -18.49
N LEU A 182 14.11 -3.13 -17.61
CA LEU A 182 15.09 -2.87 -16.56
C LEU A 182 15.07 -4.10 -15.63
N GLY A 183 16.22 -4.78 -15.50
CA GLY A 183 16.35 -5.97 -14.68
C GLY A 183 15.71 -5.77 -13.30
N ASN A 184 14.96 -6.76 -12.86
CA ASN A 184 14.06 -6.70 -11.71
C ASN A 184 14.74 -6.33 -10.37
N GLU A 185 16.08 -6.40 -10.29
CA GLU A 185 16.86 -6.20 -9.07
C GLU A 185 17.72 -4.93 -9.11
N SER A 186 17.35 -3.95 -9.90
CA SER A 186 18.16 -2.74 -10.06
C SER A 186 17.68 -1.57 -9.21
N VAL A 187 18.62 -0.73 -8.77
CA VAL A 187 18.32 0.58 -8.14
C VAL A 187 17.41 1.43 -9.05
N LEU A 188 17.48 1.23 -10.36
CA LEU A 188 16.63 1.92 -11.32
C LEU A 188 15.15 1.58 -11.11
N LEU A 189 14.80 0.35 -10.75
CA LEU A 189 13.41 -0.02 -10.43
C LEU A 189 12.90 0.81 -9.24
N LEU A 190 13.68 0.97 -8.17
CA LEU A 190 13.31 1.83 -7.05
C LEU A 190 13.11 3.29 -7.50
N ILE A 191 14.03 3.82 -8.31
CA ILE A 191 13.93 5.21 -8.81
C ILE A 191 12.65 5.37 -9.62
N PHE A 192 12.35 4.45 -10.55
CA PHE A 192 11.13 4.50 -11.36
C PHE A 192 9.86 4.33 -10.53
N ARG A 193 9.86 3.45 -9.52
CA ARG A 193 8.74 3.35 -8.56
C ARG A 193 8.51 4.67 -7.84
N CYS A 194 9.57 5.34 -7.38
CA CYS A 194 9.47 6.65 -6.75
C CYS A 194 8.89 7.69 -7.71
N ILE A 195 9.39 7.75 -8.94
CA ILE A 195 8.90 8.69 -9.95
C ILE A 195 7.43 8.40 -10.30
N TYR A 196 7.06 7.13 -10.44
CA TYR A 196 5.67 6.71 -10.69
C TYR A 196 4.70 7.16 -9.59
N PHE A 197 5.08 7.05 -8.34
CA PHE A 197 4.20 7.42 -7.22
C PHE A 197 4.22 8.91 -6.87
N LEU A 198 5.21 9.66 -7.33
CA LEU A 198 5.36 11.07 -7.00
C LEU A 198 4.14 11.94 -7.38
N PRO A 199 3.55 11.82 -8.61
CA PRO A 199 2.34 12.58 -8.96
C PRO A 199 1.14 12.22 -8.10
N VAL A 200 0.99 10.94 -7.72
CA VAL A 200 -0.13 10.47 -6.89
C VAL A 200 -0.04 11.06 -5.48
N PHE A 201 1.16 11.08 -4.91
CA PHE A 201 1.40 11.71 -3.61
C PHE A 201 1.17 13.24 -3.66
N ALA A 202 1.72 13.90 -4.69
CA ALA A 202 1.50 15.34 -4.91
C ALA A 202 0.02 15.68 -5.10
N PHE A 203 -0.74 14.81 -5.79
CA PHE A 203 -2.19 14.93 -5.93
C PHE A 203 -2.91 14.86 -4.58
N GLY A 204 -2.50 13.98 -3.66
CA GLY A 204 -3.07 13.91 -2.32
C GLY A 204 -2.89 15.21 -1.54
N PHE A 205 -1.69 15.80 -1.58
CA PHE A 205 -1.41 17.08 -0.95
C PHE A 205 -2.16 18.23 -1.63
N MET A 206 -2.20 18.26 -2.97
CA MET A 206 -2.96 19.24 -3.77
C MET A 206 -4.46 19.13 -3.47
N PHE A 207 -5.00 17.93 -3.39
CA PHE A 207 -6.42 17.70 -3.08
C PHE A 207 -6.81 18.36 -1.77
N ARG A 208 -6.05 18.12 -0.69
CA ARG A 208 -6.30 18.73 0.62
C ARG A 208 -6.35 20.25 0.59
N HIS A 209 -5.43 20.86 -0.13
CA HIS A 209 -5.23 22.32 -0.07
C HIS A 209 -6.04 23.10 -1.09
N LEU A 210 -6.41 22.49 -2.22
CA LEU A 210 -7.07 23.17 -3.33
C LEU A 210 -8.44 22.58 -3.69
N LEU A 211 -8.58 21.27 -3.72
CA LEU A 211 -9.74 20.60 -4.33
C LEU A 211 -10.80 20.18 -3.32
N GLU A 212 -10.44 19.88 -2.08
CA GLU A 212 -11.36 19.31 -1.08
C GLU A 212 -12.59 20.18 -0.83
N LYS A 213 -12.45 21.51 -0.83
CA LYS A 213 -13.57 22.43 -0.65
C LYS A 213 -14.55 22.39 -1.81
N ILE A 214 -14.05 22.21 -3.02
CA ILE A 214 -14.85 22.08 -4.24
C ILE A 214 -15.54 20.71 -4.24
N ASP A 215 -14.76 19.66 -3.99
CA ASP A 215 -15.23 18.28 -3.91
C ASP A 215 -16.40 18.12 -2.93
N ASN A 216 -16.32 18.75 -1.77
CA ASN A 216 -17.37 18.67 -0.76
C ASN A 216 -18.70 19.38 -1.14
N LYS A 217 -18.68 20.26 -2.15
CA LYS A 217 -19.87 20.96 -2.64
C LYS A 217 -20.63 20.19 -3.71
N ILE A 218 -20.00 19.22 -4.35
CA ILE A 218 -20.59 18.47 -5.46
C ILE A 218 -21.55 17.41 -4.90
N ASN A 219 -22.76 17.36 -5.44
CA ASN A 219 -23.73 16.33 -5.13
C ASN A 219 -23.17 14.94 -5.48
N SER A 220 -23.34 13.96 -4.59
CA SER A 220 -22.75 12.63 -4.75
C SER A 220 -23.29 11.87 -5.97
N ILE A 221 -24.58 12.04 -6.33
CA ILE A 221 -25.16 11.37 -7.52
C ILE A 221 -24.48 11.91 -8.78
N LEU A 222 -24.47 13.25 -8.94
CA LEU A 222 -23.80 13.91 -10.06
C LEU A 222 -22.31 13.54 -10.12
N TYR A 223 -21.65 13.46 -8.97
CA TYR A 223 -20.25 13.06 -8.86
C TYR A 223 -20.00 11.66 -9.43
N PHE A 224 -20.79 10.66 -9.00
CA PHE A 224 -20.65 9.29 -9.51
C PHE A 224 -21.00 9.19 -10.98
N MET A 225 -22.01 9.92 -11.46
CA MET A 225 -22.32 9.96 -12.89
C MET A 225 -21.12 10.46 -13.71
N ILE A 226 -20.54 11.60 -13.32
CA ILE A 226 -19.40 12.18 -14.04
C ILE A 226 -18.20 11.22 -14.00
N ILE A 227 -17.80 10.74 -12.82
CA ILE A 227 -16.62 9.86 -12.67
C ILE A 227 -16.84 8.54 -13.43
N SER A 228 -18.02 7.93 -13.32
CA SER A 228 -18.33 6.68 -14.02
C SER A 228 -18.36 6.86 -15.54
N CYS A 229 -18.92 7.96 -16.03
CA CYS A 229 -18.87 8.27 -17.46
C CYS A 229 -17.44 8.43 -17.96
N LEU A 230 -16.59 9.18 -17.23
CA LEU A 230 -15.19 9.37 -17.62
C LEU A 230 -14.41 8.04 -17.60
N LEU A 231 -14.59 7.22 -16.56
CA LEU A 231 -13.98 5.89 -16.49
C LEU A 231 -14.49 4.98 -17.62
N TYR A 232 -15.78 5.02 -17.96
CA TYR A 232 -16.34 4.26 -19.05
C TYR A 232 -15.78 4.67 -20.41
N PHE A 233 -15.66 5.96 -20.69
CA PHE A 233 -15.02 6.45 -21.93
C PHE A 233 -13.55 6.01 -22.02
N LEU A 234 -12.81 6.07 -20.91
CA LEU A 234 -11.43 5.58 -20.88
C LEU A 234 -11.37 4.07 -21.10
N TYR A 235 -12.31 3.30 -20.54
CA TYR A 235 -12.40 1.86 -20.76
C TYR A 235 -12.66 1.52 -22.23
N LEU A 236 -13.58 2.23 -22.90
CA LEU A 236 -13.85 2.03 -24.33
C LEU A 236 -12.65 2.42 -25.20
N ALA A 237 -11.93 3.49 -24.82
CA ALA A 237 -10.79 3.97 -25.58
C ALA A 237 -9.52 3.07 -25.37
N PHE A 238 -9.40 2.41 -24.22
CA PHE A 238 -8.23 1.63 -23.82
C PHE A 238 -8.65 0.29 -23.19
N PRO A 239 -9.29 -0.62 -23.95
CA PRO A 239 -9.82 -1.89 -23.43
C PRO A 239 -8.73 -2.82 -22.90
N ASP A 240 -7.52 -2.76 -23.47
CA ASP A 240 -6.36 -3.57 -23.08
C ASP A 240 -5.53 -2.92 -21.97
N TYR A 241 -6.10 -1.91 -21.27
CA TYR A 241 -5.40 -1.23 -20.17
C TYR A 241 -4.99 -2.23 -19.10
N ASN A 242 -3.70 -2.31 -18.88
CA ASN A 242 -3.08 -3.04 -17.78
C ASN A 242 -1.72 -2.44 -17.44
N HIS A 243 -1.30 -2.53 -16.20
CA HIS A 243 0.07 -2.30 -15.76
C HIS A 243 0.27 -2.87 -14.36
N THR A 244 1.51 -3.19 -14.03
CA THR A 244 1.89 -3.73 -12.73
C THR A 244 2.75 -2.71 -11.97
N PRO A 245 2.20 -2.01 -10.96
CA PRO A 245 2.93 -0.96 -10.24
C PRO A 245 4.22 -1.44 -9.55
N SER A 246 4.27 -2.71 -9.13
CA SER A 246 5.46 -3.28 -8.47
C SER A 246 6.65 -3.45 -9.40
N TRP A 247 6.41 -3.82 -10.65
CA TRP A 247 7.46 -4.07 -11.64
C TRP A 247 7.57 -3.00 -12.70
N LEU A 248 6.56 -2.13 -12.84
CA LEU A 248 6.42 -1.09 -13.88
C LEU A 248 6.58 -1.67 -15.29
N ASN A 249 6.10 -2.88 -15.48
CA ASN A 249 6.07 -3.58 -16.73
C ASN A 249 4.64 -3.73 -17.25
N ASP A 250 4.51 -4.29 -18.47
CA ASP A 250 3.22 -4.51 -19.13
C ASP A 250 2.41 -3.21 -19.34
N ILE A 251 3.12 -2.09 -19.50
CA ILE A 251 2.52 -0.78 -19.77
C ILE A 251 2.13 -0.71 -21.24
N ARG A 252 0.83 -0.88 -21.53
CA ARG A 252 0.28 -0.93 -22.90
C ARG A 252 -0.41 0.35 -23.33
N VAL A 253 -0.37 1.39 -22.49
CA VAL A 253 -1.07 2.64 -22.75
C VAL A 253 -0.18 3.83 -22.46
N TYR A 254 -0.58 5.00 -22.96
CA TYR A 254 0.13 6.25 -22.69
C TYR A 254 0.14 6.54 -21.17
N PRO A 255 1.29 6.96 -20.61
CA PRO A 255 1.43 7.24 -19.18
C PRO A 255 0.38 8.19 -18.60
N LEU A 256 -0.04 9.19 -19.37
CA LEU A 256 -1.10 10.11 -18.94
C LEU A 256 -2.43 9.40 -18.67
N VAL A 257 -2.75 8.36 -19.47
CA VAL A 257 -3.98 7.55 -19.30
C VAL A 257 -3.93 6.80 -17.98
N ILE A 258 -2.75 6.26 -17.61
CA ILE A 258 -2.54 5.60 -16.31
C ILE A 258 -2.93 6.54 -15.17
N TYR A 259 -2.42 7.78 -15.20
CA TYR A 259 -2.71 8.76 -14.15
C TYR A 259 -4.17 9.22 -14.15
N LEU A 260 -4.79 9.40 -15.31
CA LEU A 260 -6.21 9.74 -15.39
C LEU A 260 -7.08 8.65 -14.74
N ILE A 261 -6.86 7.39 -15.11
CA ILE A 261 -7.57 6.26 -14.50
C ILE A 261 -7.31 6.19 -13.00
N CYS A 262 -6.05 6.34 -12.58
CA CYS A 262 -5.65 6.32 -11.19
C CYS A 262 -6.36 7.42 -10.38
N PHE A 263 -6.32 8.67 -10.84
CA PHE A 263 -6.93 9.81 -10.14
C PHE A 263 -8.46 9.69 -10.08
N LEU A 264 -9.10 9.29 -11.17
CA LEU A 264 -10.55 9.08 -11.19
C LEU A 264 -10.95 7.94 -10.24
N SER A 265 -10.20 6.84 -10.21
CA SER A 265 -10.45 5.73 -9.28
C SER A 265 -10.23 6.13 -7.83
N ILE A 266 -9.19 6.91 -7.52
CA ILE A 266 -8.98 7.47 -6.17
C ILE A 266 -10.17 8.35 -5.76
N LEU A 267 -10.63 9.24 -6.63
CA LEU A 267 -11.75 10.13 -6.36
C LEU A 267 -13.04 9.35 -6.17
N PHE A 268 -13.28 8.29 -6.95
CA PHE A 268 -14.43 7.39 -6.81
C PHE A 268 -14.44 6.74 -5.40
N TRP A 269 -13.35 6.10 -5.00
CA TRP A 269 -13.27 5.43 -3.71
C TRP A 269 -13.26 6.39 -2.52
N LEU A 270 -12.66 7.56 -2.68
CA LEU A 270 -12.71 8.62 -1.67
C LEU A 270 -14.16 9.10 -1.44
N ARG A 271 -14.97 9.23 -2.49
CA ARG A 271 -16.38 9.59 -2.36
C ARG A 271 -17.18 8.49 -1.66
N ILE A 272 -16.93 7.21 -1.98
CA ILE A 272 -17.54 6.08 -1.26
C ILE A 272 -17.15 6.15 0.21
N ALA A 273 -15.87 6.32 0.52
CA ALA A 273 -15.39 6.42 1.89
C ALA A 273 -16.02 7.61 2.65
N LYS A 274 -16.26 8.75 1.99
CA LYS A 274 -16.95 9.90 2.59
C LYS A 274 -18.40 9.57 2.95
N ILE A 275 -19.14 8.92 2.05
CA ILE A 275 -20.54 8.56 2.27
C ILE A 275 -20.67 7.56 3.43
N PHE A 276 -19.82 6.56 3.45
CA PHE A 276 -19.86 5.49 4.45
C PHE A 276 -19.04 5.76 5.72
N SER A 277 -18.33 6.89 5.81
CA SER A 277 -17.54 7.25 6.99
C SER A 277 -18.29 7.23 8.33
N PRO A 278 -19.62 7.48 8.42
CA PRO A 278 -20.35 7.34 9.68
C PRO A 278 -20.38 5.93 10.25
N ILE A 279 -20.21 4.89 9.42
CA ILE A 279 -20.15 3.50 9.87
C ILE A 279 -18.89 3.26 10.73
N MET A 280 -17.79 3.96 10.43
CA MET A 280 -16.54 3.87 11.18
C MET A 280 -16.72 4.24 12.65
N TYR A 281 -17.56 5.23 12.95
CA TYR A 281 -17.84 5.66 14.31
C TYR A 281 -18.52 4.56 15.16
N LYS A 282 -19.40 3.81 14.52
CA LYS A 282 -20.24 2.79 15.19
C LYS A 282 -19.54 1.44 15.32
N SER A 283 -18.52 1.16 14.52
CA SER A 283 -17.89 -0.17 14.44
C SER A 283 -16.48 -0.16 15.02
N LYS A 284 -16.31 -0.78 16.21
CA LYS A 284 -14.98 -1.02 16.80
C LYS A 284 -14.13 -1.94 15.93
N ILE A 285 -14.75 -2.88 15.20
CA ILE A 285 -14.03 -3.80 14.30
C ILE A 285 -13.38 -3.00 13.17
N LEU A 286 -14.13 -2.11 12.50
CA LEU A 286 -13.57 -1.30 11.42
C LEU A 286 -12.47 -0.36 11.92
N GLN A 287 -12.64 0.23 13.11
CA GLN A 287 -11.58 1.04 13.72
C GLN A 287 -10.31 0.20 13.94
N TYR A 288 -10.45 -0.99 14.52
CA TYR A 288 -9.34 -1.90 14.76
C TYR A 288 -8.65 -2.32 13.46
N LEU A 289 -9.41 -2.69 12.43
CA LEU A 289 -8.87 -3.01 11.09
C LEU A 289 -8.08 -1.84 10.51
N SER A 290 -8.62 -0.63 10.57
CA SER A 290 -7.98 0.56 10.05
C SER A 290 -6.66 0.89 10.77
N ASP A 291 -6.64 0.72 12.09
CA ASP A 291 -5.46 1.01 12.90
C ASP A 291 -4.36 -0.06 12.72
N ASN A 292 -4.72 -1.27 12.22
CA ASN A 292 -3.82 -2.40 11.98
C ASN A 292 -3.58 -2.71 10.50
N THR A 293 -3.77 -1.76 9.58
CA THR A 293 -3.54 -1.97 8.14
C THR A 293 -2.10 -2.36 7.81
N PHE A 294 -1.13 -1.90 8.60
CA PHE A 294 0.27 -2.30 8.47
C PHE A 294 0.45 -3.80 8.74
N SER A 295 -0.13 -4.33 9.81
CA SER A 295 -0.11 -5.78 10.12
C SER A 295 -0.77 -6.61 9.03
N LEU A 296 -1.92 -6.14 8.51
CA LEU A 296 -2.61 -6.80 7.39
C LEU A 296 -1.72 -6.87 6.15
N MET A 297 -1.04 -5.78 5.82
CA MET A 297 -0.12 -5.72 4.69
C MET A 297 1.08 -6.65 4.88
N MET A 298 1.70 -6.66 6.06
CA MET A 298 2.94 -7.40 6.31
C MET A 298 2.73 -8.92 6.44
N HIS A 299 1.55 -9.38 6.87
CA HIS A 299 1.37 -10.77 7.30
C HIS A 299 0.39 -11.57 6.47
N HIS A 300 -0.30 -10.98 5.47
CA HIS A 300 -1.33 -11.71 4.73
C HIS A 300 -0.78 -12.90 3.93
N PHE A 301 0.48 -12.87 3.48
CA PHE A 301 1.08 -14.03 2.81
C PHE A 301 1.28 -15.22 3.75
N VAL A 302 1.65 -14.98 5.01
CA VAL A 302 1.65 -16.02 6.05
C VAL A 302 0.23 -16.51 6.29
N GLY A 303 -0.74 -15.60 6.33
CA GLY A 303 -2.16 -15.94 6.42
C GLY A 303 -2.57 -16.89 5.29
N PHE A 304 -2.22 -16.60 4.05
CA PHE A 304 -2.52 -17.47 2.90
C PHE A 304 -1.90 -18.87 3.04
N MET A 305 -0.63 -18.94 3.42
CA MET A 305 0.03 -20.22 3.66
C MET A 305 -0.71 -21.06 4.71
N ILE A 306 -1.05 -20.45 5.85
CA ILE A 306 -1.74 -21.15 6.94
C ILE A 306 -3.15 -21.60 6.51
N VAL A 307 -3.92 -20.71 5.86
CA VAL A 307 -5.27 -21.06 5.37
C VAL A 307 -5.19 -22.21 4.38
N LYS A 308 -4.22 -22.16 3.44
CA LYS A 308 -4.03 -23.22 2.46
C LYS A 308 -3.71 -24.56 3.13
N SER A 309 -2.89 -24.58 4.19
CA SER A 309 -2.59 -25.79 4.94
C SER A 309 -3.81 -26.32 5.73
N LEU A 310 -4.63 -25.44 6.29
CA LEU A 310 -5.88 -25.85 6.96
C LEU A 310 -6.89 -26.50 6.02
N LEU A 311 -6.83 -26.15 4.74
CA LEU A 311 -7.65 -26.72 3.67
C LEU A 311 -6.98 -27.93 2.99
N SER A 312 -5.89 -28.47 3.53
CA SER A 312 -5.13 -29.59 2.94
C SER A 312 -5.92 -30.89 2.75
N ASN A 313 -6.96 -31.10 3.55
CA ASN A 313 -7.86 -32.26 3.43
C ASN A 313 -8.91 -32.11 2.32
N TYR A 314 -8.95 -30.96 1.67
CA TYR A 314 -9.88 -30.71 0.57
C TYR A 314 -9.35 -31.29 -0.75
N ASN A 315 -10.25 -31.79 -1.59
CA ASN A 315 -9.90 -32.41 -2.87
C ASN A 315 -9.03 -31.49 -3.74
N GLY A 316 -7.90 -32.03 -4.23
CA GLY A 316 -6.98 -31.29 -5.09
C GLY A 316 -5.84 -30.58 -4.39
N PHE A 317 -5.63 -30.79 -3.08
CA PHE A 317 -4.43 -30.28 -2.40
C PHE A 317 -3.19 -31.09 -2.82
N ASP A 318 -2.19 -30.38 -3.29
CA ASP A 318 -0.90 -30.94 -3.72
C ASP A 318 0.21 -30.51 -2.76
N TRP A 319 0.72 -31.44 -1.96
CA TRP A 319 1.79 -31.19 -0.99
C TRP A 319 3.13 -30.80 -1.64
N TYR A 320 3.43 -31.30 -2.85
CA TYR A 320 4.63 -30.93 -3.57
C TYR A 320 4.56 -29.47 -4.02
N ARG A 321 3.48 -29.07 -4.65
CA ARG A 321 3.24 -27.69 -5.06
C ARG A 321 3.19 -26.74 -3.87
N TYR A 322 2.58 -27.15 -2.76
CA TYR A 322 2.53 -26.36 -1.51
C TYR A 322 3.93 -26.05 -0.97
N LYS A 323 4.90 -26.96 -1.13
CA LYS A 323 6.27 -26.77 -0.66
C LYS A 323 7.17 -26.06 -1.65
N THR A 324 6.83 -26.05 -2.95
CA THR A 324 7.74 -25.58 -4.00
C THR A 324 7.21 -24.41 -4.81
N GLU A 325 5.90 -24.20 -4.86
CA GLU A 325 5.28 -23.18 -5.66
C GLU A 325 4.64 -22.10 -4.81
N ILE A 326 5.27 -20.93 -4.77
CA ILE A 326 4.76 -19.74 -4.06
C ILE A 326 3.34 -19.39 -4.48
N TRP A 327 3.06 -19.42 -5.79
CA TRP A 327 1.77 -19.07 -6.35
C TRP A 327 0.66 -20.03 -5.94
N TYR A 328 1.00 -21.23 -5.45
CA TYR A 328 0.03 -22.19 -4.94
C TYR A 328 -0.72 -21.70 -3.70
N TYR A 329 -0.13 -20.80 -2.91
CA TYR A 329 -0.79 -20.20 -1.76
C TYR A 329 -1.84 -19.18 -2.14
N PHE A 330 -1.69 -18.54 -3.31
CA PHE A 330 -2.52 -17.40 -3.72
C PHE A 330 -3.85 -17.83 -4.35
N PHE A 331 -3.95 -19.05 -4.83
CA PHE A 331 -5.17 -19.53 -5.48
C PHE A 331 -6.00 -20.36 -4.50
N PRO A 332 -7.15 -19.84 -4.00
CA PRO A 332 -8.12 -20.69 -3.36
C PRO A 332 -8.66 -21.71 -4.39
N TYR A 333 -9.24 -22.78 -3.91
CA TYR A 333 -9.96 -23.73 -4.75
C TYR A 333 -10.99 -23.01 -5.61
N SER A 334 -11.34 -23.55 -6.77
CA SER A 334 -12.08 -22.95 -7.90
C SER A 334 -13.44 -22.32 -7.53
N GLU A 335 -13.95 -22.48 -6.34
CA GLU A 335 -15.27 -22.02 -5.92
C GLU A 335 -15.20 -20.69 -5.17
N LYS A 336 -15.98 -19.73 -5.63
CA LYS A 336 -15.96 -18.32 -5.13
C LYS A 336 -16.16 -18.16 -3.63
N TYR A 337 -16.93 -19.06 -2.97
CA TYR A 337 -17.14 -18.97 -1.52
C TYR A 337 -15.88 -19.25 -0.70
N PHE A 338 -14.94 -20.04 -1.22
CA PHE A 338 -13.66 -20.26 -0.54
C PHE A 338 -12.81 -18.98 -0.46
N ALA A 339 -12.91 -18.10 -1.45
CA ALA A 339 -12.15 -16.86 -1.40
C ALA A 339 -12.55 -15.96 -0.23
N LEU A 340 -13.86 -15.88 0.10
CA LEU A 340 -14.32 -15.11 1.25
C LEU A 340 -13.77 -15.71 2.58
N ILE A 341 -13.86 -17.03 2.74
CA ILE A 341 -13.30 -17.74 3.90
C ILE A 341 -11.78 -17.47 3.97
N TYR A 342 -11.12 -17.58 2.84
CA TYR A 342 -9.68 -17.33 2.70
C TYR A 342 -9.30 -15.94 3.16
N ILE A 343 -10.00 -14.89 2.71
CA ILE A 343 -9.80 -13.51 3.13
C ILE A 343 -10.02 -13.35 4.64
N VAL A 344 -11.14 -13.84 5.16
CA VAL A 344 -11.49 -13.64 6.57
C VAL A 344 -10.46 -14.29 7.50
N ILE A 345 -10.08 -15.54 7.23
CA ILE A 345 -9.10 -16.24 8.06
C ILE A 345 -7.72 -15.59 7.94
N THR A 346 -7.33 -15.18 6.74
CA THR A 346 -6.07 -14.45 6.51
C THR A 346 -6.00 -13.15 7.31
N ILE A 347 -7.09 -12.39 7.35
CA ILE A 347 -7.19 -11.17 8.16
C ILE A 347 -7.00 -11.48 9.64
N VAL A 348 -7.69 -12.51 10.15
CA VAL A 348 -7.59 -12.92 11.58
C VAL A 348 -6.15 -13.31 11.93
N ILE A 349 -5.51 -14.12 11.08
CA ILE A 349 -4.12 -14.54 11.29
C ILE A 349 -3.17 -13.36 11.25
N SER A 350 -3.32 -12.48 10.26
CA SER A 350 -2.46 -11.29 10.12
C SER A 350 -2.57 -10.36 11.34
N LEU A 351 -3.77 -10.15 11.83
CA LEU A 351 -4.00 -9.35 13.04
C LEU A 351 -3.45 -10.03 14.29
N PHE A 352 -3.56 -11.35 14.40
CA PHE A 352 -3.02 -12.11 15.52
C PHE A 352 -1.48 -12.03 15.57
N ILE A 353 -0.81 -12.16 14.43
CA ILE A 353 0.66 -12.00 14.34
C ILE A 353 1.06 -10.59 14.78
N GLY A 354 0.40 -9.55 14.24
CA GLY A 354 0.68 -8.15 14.61
C GLY A 354 0.47 -7.88 16.10
N PHE A 355 -0.66 -8.33 16.66
CA PHE A 355 -0.96 -8.19 18.09
C PHE A 355 0.11 -8.88 18.97
N THR A 356 0.51 -10.09 18.60
CA THR A 356 1.53 -10.85 19.35
C THR A 356 2.86 -10.13 19.33
N TYR A 357 3.26 -9.62 18.16
CA TYR A 357 4.49 -8.83 18.02
C TYR A 357 4.46 -7.56 18.88
N GLU A 358 3.40 -6.78 18.82
CA GLU A 358 3.26 -5.54 19.60
C GLU A 358 3.32 -5.81 21.12
N LYS A 359 2.68 -6.89 21.57
CA LYS A 359 2.71 -7.31 22.97
C LYS A 359 4.12 -7.71 23.40
N LEU A 360 4.82 -8.50 22.59
CA LEU A 360 6.20 -8.91 22.87
C LEU A 360 7.13 -7.68 22.89
N TYR A 361 7.01 -6.80 21.90
CA TYR A 361 7.81 -5.58 21.82
C TYR A 361 7.59 -4.67 23.04
N SER A 362 6.34 -4.47 23.45
CA SER A 362 6.00 -3.66 24.62
C SER A 362 6.58 -4.25 25.92
N ASN A 363 6.52 -5.58 26.09
CA ASN A 363 7.08 -6.27 27.24
C ASN A 363 8.61 -6.17 27.29
N ILE A 364 9.29 -6.35 26.17
CA ILE A 364 10.76 -6.19 26.06
C ILE A 364 11.15 -4.76 26.40
N LYS A 365 10.45 -3.77 25.84
CA LYS A 365 10.70 -2.37 26.13
C LYS A 365 10.51 -2.05 27.60
N TYR A 366 9.47 -2.56 28.23
CA TYR A 366 9.23 -2.40 29.67
C TYR A 366 10.36 -3.03 30.50
N MET A 367 10.76 -4.25 30.19
CA MET A 367 11.87 -4.91 30.90
C MET A 367 13.20 -4.14 30.78
N LEU A 368 13.52 -3.70 29.56
CA LEU A 368 14.73 -2.89 29.34
C LEU A 368 14.68 -1.57 30.14
N THR A 369 13.54 -0.89 30.12
CA THR A 369 13.37 0.35 30.89
C THR A 369 13.58 0.09 32.37
N LYS A 370 13.02 -0.99 32.94
CA LYS A 370 13.19 -1.36 34.35
C LYS A 370 14.65 -1.65 34.69
N ILE A 371 15.37 -2.36 33.84
CA ILE A 371 16.80 -2.67 34.04
C ILE A 371 17.65 -1.39 34.06
N PHE A 372 17.37 -0.45 33.15
CA PHE A 372 18.11 0.82 33.09
C PHE A 372 17.78 1.78 34.21
N TYR A 373 16.54 1.76 34.75
CA TYR A 373 16.17 2.61 35.90
C TYR A 373 16.59 2.04 37.25
N GLN A 374 16.78 0.72 37.38
CA GLN A 374 17.30 0.11 38.62
C GLN A 374 18.82 0.26 38.78
N LYS A 375 19.52 0.71 37.75
CA LYS A 375 20.99 0.95 37.78
C LYS A 375 21.35 2.42 38.05
N ARG A 376 20.36 3.29 38.28
CA ARG A 376 20.54 4.65 38.75
C ARG A 376 20.05 4.78 40.19
#